data_624f4bb5637ac06766c316a356f6c66b
#
_entry.id   624f4bb5637ac06766c316a356f6c66b
#
_cell.length_a   1.000
_cell.length_b   1.000
_cell.length_c   1.000
_cell.angle_alpha   90.00
_cell.angle_beta   90.00
_cell.angle_gamma   90.00
#
_symmetry.space_group_name_H-M   'P 1'
#
loop_
_entity.id
_entity.type
_entity.pdbx_description
1 polymer ?
#
loop_
_entity_poly.entity_id
_entity_poly.type
_entity_poly.pdbx_seq_one_letter_code
_entity_poly.pdbx_strand_id
1 'polypeptide(L)'
;MRLSLDPYITDTLMRDFLGHDRAPSAFALYLWLWRHTRALGKPAIGASLQVMASETGLSKSSVQNALRRLRRRKLVTVRRGGPTQACHYEVHEPWKGR
;
A
#
# COMPACT_ATOMS: atom_id res chain seq x y z
N MET A 1 -18.43 -8.18 -6.33
CA MET A 1 -17.26 -7.45 -6.78
C MET A 1 -16.05 -8.38 -6.83
N ARG A 2 -15.23 -8.26 -7.85
CA ARG A 2 -14.02 -9.05 -7.96
C ARG A 2 -12.80 -8.18 -7.64
N LEU A 3 -11.85 -8.76 -6.92
CA LEU A 3 -10.55 -8.14 -6.70
C LEU A 3 -9.52 -8.89 -7.53
N SER A 4 -8.92 -8.20 -8.49
CA SER A 4 -7.84 -8.78 -9.29
C SER A 4 -6.50 -8.39 -8.71
N LEU A 5 -5.63 -9.37 -8.50
CA LEU A 5 -4.27 -9.17 -8.03
C LEU A 5 -3.29 -9.65 -9.08
N ASP A 6 -2.19 -8.91 -9.22
CA ASP A 6 -1.08 -9.41 -10.02
C ASP A 6 -0.48 -10.61 -9.28
N PRO A 7 -0.23 -11.73 -9.97
CA PRO A 7 0.34 -12.91 -9.29
C PRO A 7 1.64 -12.64 -8.55
N TYR A 8 2.42 -11.65 -9.00
CA TYR A 8 3.65 -11.29 -8.30
C TYR A 8 3.40 -10.93 -6.83
N ILE A 9 2.23 -10.34 -6.55
CA ILE A 9 1.88 -9.93 -5.19
C ILE A 9 1.83 -11.14 -4.26
N THR A 10 1.15 -12.21 -4.68
CA THR A 10 1.03 -13.40 -3.84
C THR A 10 2.22 -14.34 -3.98
N ASP A 11 2.85 -14.38 -5.15
CA ASP A 11 3.95 -15.33 -5.38
C ASP A 11 5.27 -14.84 -4.82
N THR A 12 5.49 -13.53 -4.78
CA THR A 12 6.78 -12.95 -4.40
C THR A 12 6.67 -11.98 -3.23
N LEU A 13 5.83 -10.95 -3.36
CA LEU A 13 5.75 -9.92 -2.32
C LEU A 13 5.28 -10.48 -0.98
N MET A 14 4.31 -11.38 -1.01
CA MET A 14 3.82 -11.99 0.24
C MET A 14 4.95 -12.68 0.99
N ARG A 15 5.70 -13.51 0.31
CA ARG A 15 6.82 -14.23 0.92
C ARG A 15 7.88 -13.27 1.44
N ASP A 16 8.19 -12.23 0.64
CA ASP A 16 9.20 -11.25 1.05
C ASP A 16 8.79 -10.48 2.29
N PHE A 17 7.55 -10.01 2.34
CA PHE A 17 7.10 -9.21 3.48
C PHE A 17 6.86 -10.05 4.73
N LEU A 18 6.26 -11.23 4.58
CA LEU A 18 5.93 -12.06 5.74
C LEU A 18 7.13 -12.83 6.25
N GLY A 19 7.91 -13.39 5.34
CA GLY A 19 9.03 -14.26 5.72
C GLY A 19 10.33 -13.51 5.89
N HIS A 20 10.75 -12.78 4.90
CA HIS A 20 12.06 -12.12 4.89
C HIS A 20 12.05 -10.82 5.71
N ASP A 21 11.14 -9.92 5.40
CA ASP A 21 11.11 -8.61 6.07
C ASP A 21 10.39 -8.67 7.42
N ARG A 22 9.59 -9.70 7.65
CA ARG A 22 8.77 -9.85 8.85
C ARG A 22 7.89 -8.62 9.09
N ALA A 23 7.27 -8.16 8.02
CA ALA A 23 6.43 -6.97 8.03
C ALA A 23 5.05 -7.26 7.44
N PRO A 24 4.25 -8.09 8.11
CA PRO A 24 2.91 -8.43 7.58
C PRO A 24 2.00 -7.22 7.46
N SER A 25 2.16 -6.22 8.32
CA SER A 25 1.35 -5.01 8.22
C SER A 25 1.62 -4.24 6.93
N ALA A 26 2.87 -4.25 6.44
CA ALA A 26 3.19 -3.62 5.17
C ALA A 26 2.49 -4.32 4.02
N PHE A 27 2.45 -5.66 4.04
CA PHE A 27 1.76 -6.41 3.01
C PHE A 27 0.25 -6.15 3.06
N ALA A 28 -0.33 -6.15 4.26
CA ALA A 28 -1.76 -5.87 4.42
C ALA A 28 -2.11 -4.49 3.88
N LEU A 29 -1.29 -3.49 4.20
CA LEU A 29 -1.55 -2.13 3.73
C LEU A 29 -1.39 -2.05 2.21
N TYR A 30 -0.41 -2.73 1.64
CA TYR A 30 -0.25 -2.74 0.18
C TYR A 30 -1.48 -3.34 -0.51
N LEU A 31 -2.06 -4.40 0.06
CA LEU A 31 -3.28 -4.98 -0.49
C LEU A 31 -4.45 -3.99 -0.44
N TRP A 32 -4.58 -3.25 0.67
CA TRP A 32 -5.63 -2.25 0.78
C TRP A 32 -5.44 -1.13 -0.25
N LEU A 33 -4.20 -0.65 -0.39
CA LEU A 33 -3.89 0.37 -1.38
C LEU A 33 -4.13 -0.13 -2.80
N TRP A 34 -3.73 -1.35 -3.08
CA TRP A 34 -3.98 -1.96 -4.39
C TRP A 34 -5.48 -2.01 -4.69
N ARG A 35 -6.27 -2.44 -3.71
CA ARG A 35 -7.72 -2.52 -3.86
C ARG A 35 -8.34 -1.19 -4.27
N HIS A 36 -7.83 -0.10 -3.75
CA HIS A 36 -8.39 1.22 -3.99
C HIS A 36 -7.70 2.00 -5.09
N THR A 37 -6.71 1.41 -5.74
CA THR A 37 -6.00 2.04 -6.84
C THR A 37 -5.97 1.13 -8.07
N ARG A 38 -4.99 0.24 -8.15
CA ARG A 38 -4.80 -0.58 -9.35
C ARG A 38 -6.00 -1.44 -9.68
N ALA A 39 -6.67 -2.00 -8.68
CA ALA A 39 -7.85 -2.83 -8.91
C ALA A 39 -8.99 -2.02 -9.53
N LEU A 40 -9.01 -0.71 -9.34
CA LEU A 40 -10.03 0.18 -9.88
C LEU A 40 -9.53 0.96 -11.10
N GLY A 41 -8.33 0.66 -11.59
CA GLY A 41 -7.74 1.40 -12.69
C GLY A 41 -7.31 2.82 -12.34
N LYS A 42 -7.08 3.09 -11.05
CA LYS A 42 -6.63 4.39 -10.57
C LYS A 42 -5.17 4.33 -10.15
N PRO A 43 -4.38 5.38 -10.42
CA PRO A 43 -2.97 5.36 -10.01
C PRO A 43 -2.76 5.69 -8.55
N ALA A 44 -3.70 6.38 -7.89
CA ALA A 44 -3.49 6.88 -6.53
C ALA A 44 -4.79 6.98 -5.77
N ILE A 45 -4.68 7.08 -4.44
CA ILE A 45 -5.81 7.30 -3.55
C ILE A 45 -5.45 8.34 -2.50
N GLY A 46 -6.39 9.24 -2.20
CA GLY A 46 -6.27 10.15 -1.06
C GLY A 46 -6.89 9.51 0.17
N ALA A 47 -6.14 9.45 1.27
CA ALA A 47 -6.64 8.84 2.49
C ALA A 47 -5.87 9.37 3.70
N SER A 48 -6.55 9.41 4.86
CA SER A 48 -5.90 9.74 6.12
C SER A 48 -5.36 8.48 6.78
N LEU A 49 -4.44 8.67 7.72
CA LEU A 49 -3.94 7.55 8.51
C LEU A 49 -5.07 6.87 9.27
N GLN A 50 -6.03 7.67 9.76
CA GLN A 50 -7.15 7.13 10.50
C GLN A 50 -8.03 6.22 9.63
N VAL A 51 -8.31 6.64 8.41
CA VAL A 51 -9.11 5.83 7.49
C VAL A 51 -8.38 4.52 7.19
N MET A 52 -7.09 4.59 6.88
CA MET A 52 -6.32 3.39 6.59
C MET A 52 -6.26 2.44 7.79
N ALA A 53 -6.07 2.99 8.99
CA ALA A 53 -6.05 2.18 10.20
C ALA A 53 -7.40 1.52 10.44
N SER A 54 -8.47 2.30 10.30
CA SER A 54 -9.82 1.80 10.53
C SER A 54 -10.18 0.68 9.56
N GLU A 55 -9.87 0.84 8.29
CA GLU A 55 -10.26 -0.12 7.26
C GLU A 55 -9.38 -1.35 7.20
N THR A 56 -8.11 -1.23 7.59
CA THR A 56 -7.21 -2.39 7.60
C THR A 56 -7.22 -3.14 8.91
N GLY A 57 -7.67 -2.50 9.99
CA GLY A 57 -7.57 -3.07 11.33
C GLY A 57 -6.21 -2.86 11.97
N LEU A 58 -5.33 -2.10 11.34
CA LEU A 58 -4.02 -1.78 11.89
C LEU A 58 -4.10 -0.55 12.78
N SER A 59 -3.14 -0.40 13.70
CA SER A 59 -3.00 0.84 14.45
C SER A 59 -2.41 1.91 13.54
N LYS A 60 -2.57 3.19 13.92
CA LYS A 60 -1.99 4.29 13.16
C LYS A 60 -0.47 4.16 13.06
N SER A 61 0.18 3.75 14.15
CA SER A 61 1.63 3.58 14.13
C SER A 61 2.05 2.45 13.20
N SER A 62 1.26 1.36 13.16
CA SER A 62 1.53 0.27 12.22
C SER A 62 1.36 0.74 10.77
N VAL A 63 0.35 1.56 10.50
CA VAL A 63 0.15 2.14 9.16
C VAL A 63 1.36 3.01 8.78
N GLN A 64 1.83 3.85 9.71
CA GLN A 64 2.99 4.70 9.44
C GLN A 64 4.24 3.87 9.15
N ASN A 65 4.48 2.83 9.95
CA ASN A 65 5.62 1.95 9.73
C ASN A 65 5.49 1.18 8.42
N ALA A 66 4.28 0.72 8.11
CA ALA A 66 4.03 0.03 6.84
C ALA A 66 4.31 0.95 5.66
N LEU A 67 3.85 2.20 5.72
CA LEU A 67 4.11 3.16 4.64
C LEU A 67 5.59 3.40 4.44
N ARG A 68 6.37 3.52 5.53
CA ARG A 68 7.81 3.69 5.41
C ARG A 68 8.47 2.53 4.69
N ARG A 69 8.05 1.31 5.01
CA ARG A 69 8.60 0.12 4.35
C ARG A 69 8.21 0.06 2.88
N LEU A 70 6.96 0.36 2.56
CA LEU A 70 6.49 0.37 1.18
C LEU A 70 7.21 1.42 0.35
N ARG A 71 7.44 2.60 0.92
CA ARG A 71 8.18 3.66 0.24
C ARG A 71 9.63 3.27 0.02
N ARG A 72 10.26 2.65 1.01
CA ARG A 72 11.65 2.19 0.89
C ARG A 72 11.80 1.17 -0.23
N ARG A 73 10.80 0.32 -0.41
CA ARG A 73 10.79 -0.66 -1.48
C ARG A 73 10.28 -0.11 -2.81
N LYS A 74 9.96 1.17 -2.85
CA LYS A 74 9.47 1.86 -4.05
C LYS A 74 8.15 1.29 -4.56
N LEU A 75 7.35 0.73 -3.66
CA LEU A 75 6.01 0.23 -3.99
C LEU A 75 4.95 1.31 -3.86
N VAL A 76 5.23 2.35 -3.10
CA VAL A 76 4.30 3.46 -2.87
C VAL A 76 5.07 4.77 -2.86
N THR A 77 4.49 5.79 -3.49
CA THR A 77 4.95 7.16 -3.39
C THR A 77 3.88 7.98 -2.68
N VAL A 78 4.31 8.84 -1.77
CA VAL A 78 3.40 9.70 -1.02
C VAL A 78 3.50 11.11 -1.56
N ARG A 79 2.34 11.68 -1.93
CA ARG A 79 2.25 13.08 -2.33
C ARG A 79 1.41 13.82 -1.30
N ARG A 80 1.98 14.86 -0.73
CA ARG A 80 1.27 15.67 0.25
C ARG A 80 0.40 16.68 -0.48
N GLY A 81 -0.84 16.82 0.01
CA GLY A 81 -1.71 17.90 -0.44
C GLY A 81 -1.37 19.18 0.29
N GLY A 82 -2.29 20.14 0.28
CA GLY A 82 -2.15 21.35 1.07
C GLY A 82 -2.26 21.06 2.56
N PRO A 83 -2.13 22.10 3.40
CA PRO A 83 -2.12 21.90 4.86
C PRO A 83 -3.37 21.20 5.42
N THR A 84 -4.50 21.34 4.73
CA THR A 84 -5.76 20.76 5.17
C THR A 84 -6.19 19.57 4.34
N GLN A 85 -5.37 19.12 3.39
CA GLN A 85 -5.72 18.03 2.49
C GLN A 85 -5.01 16.76 2.90
N ALA A 86 -5.71 15.63 2.70
CA ALA A 86 -5.12 14.33 2.94
C ALA A 86 -3.99 14.06 1.94
N CYS A 87 -3.04 13.23 2.37
CA CYS A 87 -1.99 12.78 1.47
C CYS A 87 -2.57 11.86 0.41
N HIS A 88 -1.94 11.84 -0.75
CA HIS A 88 -2.26 10.91 -1.82
C HIS A 88 -1.15 9.88 -1.91
N TYR A 89 -1.56 8.63 -2.12
CA TYR A 89 -0.64 7.49 -2.16
C TYR A 89 -0.71 6.87 -3.54
N GLU A 90 0.40 6.94 -4.26
CA GLU A 90 0.52 6.30 -5.58
C GLU A 90 1.07 4.90 -5.40
N VAL A 91 0.42 3.93 -6.02
CA VAL A 91 0.81 2.52 -5.92
C VAL A 91 1.55 2.13 -7.18
N HIS A 92 2.71 1.51 -7.02
CA HIS A 92 3.58 1.14 -8.12
C HIS A 92 3.72 -0.36 -8.24
N GLU A 93 4.02 -0.79 -9.45
CA GLU A 93 4.30 -2.17 -9.79
C GLU A 93 5.71 -2.24 -10.40
N PRO A 94 6.76 -2.09 -9.55
CA PRO A 94 8.13 -1.97 -10.08
C PRO A 94 8.59 -3.19 -10.87
N TRP A 95 7.98 -4.36 -10.62
CA TRP A 95 8.31 -5.56 -11.37
C TRP A 95 7.83 -5.47 -12.82
N LYS A 96 6.96 -4.53 -13.15
CA LYS A 96 6.47 -4.32 -14.52
C LYS A 96 7.15 -3.14 -15.21
N GLY A 97 8.05 -2.47 -14.54
CA GLY A 97 8.58 -1.19 -14.96
C GLY A 97 9.67 -1.27 -16.03
N ARG A 98 9.68 -2.31 -16.81
CA ARG A 98 10.73 -2.47 -17.82
C ARG A 98 10.18 -2.46 -19.20
#